data_80370d5de72f9bdd0279f2f044d358d6
#
_entry.id   80370d5de72f9bdd0279f2f044d358d6
#
_cell.length_a   1.000
_cell.length_b   1.000
_cell.length_c   1.000
_cell.angle_alpha   90.00
_cell.angle_beta   90.00
_cell.angle_gamma   90.00
#
_symmetry.space_group_name_H-M   'P 1'
#
loop_
_entity.id
_entity.type
_entity.pdbx_description
1 polymer ?
#
loop_
_entity_poly.entity_id
_entity_poly.type
_entity_poly.pdbx_seq_one_letter_code
_entity_poly.pdbx_strand_id
1 'polypeptide(L)'
;PKTAWPPTCIWWGMHMKKQTWEQGPKHGATTENTMNYIDFAAKHGFSGVLVEGWNYGWDGDWSANGDQFSFTKAYPDFDLEKITSYAASKGVRLIGHNETGGAAQNYEAQLDSAFALYQKYGINAVKTGYVNPLLDHKELHGSQYGVRHYRKVIETAAKYNIMIDNHEPVMPTGLQRTYPNLMTQEGVRGQEYDAWSADGGNPPEHTTTIPFTRGLAGPMDFTPGTFNFNNPVHPQTHPQTTLAKQLALAVVLYSPLQMASDMIENYENNPAFDFITSCPTNWAKTVVPEAKIGEYVTIARKDRDSENWFIGSITNASPREVNLPLSFLDANASYKAHIFADGEEANYKNNPYPVTITEENVNSSTVLTLKQAPGGGTAIMIIKE
;
A
#
# COMPACT_ATOMS: atom_id res chain seq x y z
N PRO A 1 -7.34 7.66 -2.99
CA PRO A 1 -6.25 8.61 -2.77
C PRO A 1 -4.91 7.88 -2.67
N LYS A 2 -3.84 8.51 -3.18
CA LYS A 2 -2.47 8.02 -3.01
C LYS A 2 -1.95 8.40 -1.65
N THR A 3 -1.25 7.50 -1.00
CA THR A 3 -0.74 7.69 0.35
C THR A 3 0.74 7.38 0.39
N ALA A 4 1.54 8.27 1.00
CA ALA A 4 2.94 8.04 1.26
C ALA A 4 3.15 7.66 2.72
N TRP A 5 3.91 6.61 2.96
CA TRP A 5 4.34 6.22 4.29
C TRP A 5 5.69 6.87 4.60
N PRO A 6 5.82 7.59 5.72
CA PRO A 6 7.13 8.05 6.17
C PRO A 6 7.98 6.86 6.64
N PRO A 7 9.32 6.90 6.49
CA PRO A 7 10.19 5.81 6.94
C PRO A 7 10.16 5.60 8.45
N THR A 8 9.63 6.56 9.14
CA THR A 8 9.51 6.58 10.59
C THR A 8 8.39 5.71 11.14
N CYS A 9 7.47 5.29 10.30
CA CYS A 9 6.19 4.78 10.76
C CYS A 9 5.85 3.46 10.19
N ILE A 10 6.56 3.08 9.17
CA ILE A 10 6.37 1.80 8.56
C ILE A 10 7.44 0.85 9.04
N TRP A 11 7.04 -0.38 9.16
CA TRP A 11 7.95 -1.49 9.34
C TRP A 11 9.15 -1.42 8.37
N TRP A 12 9.03 -0.81 7.18
CA TRP A 12 10.15 -0.65 6.25
C TRP A 12 11.24 0.28 6.81
N GLY A 13 10.88 1.46 7.28
CA GLY A 13 11.83 2.37 7.96
C GLY A 13 12.38 1.79 9.26
N MET A 14 11.54 1.09 10.05
CA MET A 14 11.98 0.39 11.25
C MET A 14 13.05 -0.64 10.92
N HIS A 15 12.84 -1.45 9.90
CA HIS A 15 13.80 -2.48 9.48
C HIS A 15 15.03 -1.87 8.80
N MET A 16 14.87 -0.98 7.83
CA MET A 16 15.99 -0.45 7.05
C MET A 16 16.87 0.52 7.82
N LYS A 17 16.28 1.32 8.72
CA LYS A 17 17.02 2.34 9.51
C LYS A 17 17.17 1.98 10.99
N LYS A 18 16.66 0.84 11.43
CA LYS A 18 16.65 0.42 12.83
C LYS A 18 16.02 1.47 13.75
N GLN A 19 14.97 2.09 13.30
CA GLN A 19 14.16 3.02 14.09
C GLN A 19 13.27 2.26 15.09
N THR A 20 12.75 2.96 16.10
CA THR A 20 11.84 2.40 17.10
C THR A 20 10.45 3.03 16.99
N TRP A 21 9.43 2.22 17.32
CA TRP A 21 8.04 2.73 17.50
C TRP A 21 7.87 3.45 18.83
N GLU A 22 8.60 3.01 19.87
CA GLU A 22 8.63 3.66 21.18
C GLU A 22 9.45 4.95 21.15
N GLN A 23 9.11 5.88 22.04
CA GLN A 23 9.85 7.13 22.19
C GLN A 23 11.30 6.86 22.69
N GLY A 24 12.25 7.54 22.09
CA GLY A 24 13.66 7.42 22.42
C GLY A 24 14.57 8.02 21.34
N PRO A 25 15.89 7.83 21.46
CA PRO A 25 16.86 8.43 20.52
C PRO A 25 16.73 7.97 19.06
N LYS A 26 16.03 6.86 18.84
CA LYS A 26 15.78 6.29 17.51
C LYS A 26 14.30 6.33 17.12
N HIS A 27 13.49 7.03 17.88
CA HIS A 27 12.06 7.15 17.59
C HIS A 27 11.83 7.69 16.18
N GLY A 28 11.10 6.95 15.40
CA GLY A 28 10.82 7.30 14.03
C GLY A 28 9.65 8.28 13.89
N ALA A 29 8.60 8.12 14.68
CA ALA A 29 7.36 8.91 14.62
C ALA A 29 7.50 10.28 15.34
N THR A 30 8.42 11.13 14.86
CA THR A 30 8.60 12.47 15.40
C THR A 30 7.86 13.51 14.57
N THR A 31 7.58 14.66 15.19
CA THR A 31 6.96 15.82 14.51
C THR A 31 7.77 16.23 13.28
N GLU A 32 9.09 16.36 13.42
CA GLU A 32 9.98 16.79 12.35
C GLU A 32 9.97 15.83 11.16
N ASN A 33 10.16 14.54 11.42
CA ASN A 33 10.12 13.51 10.39
C ASN A 33 8.78 13.48 9.66
N THR A 34 7.69 13.52 10.41
CA THR A 34 6.35 13.52 9.82
C THR A 34 6.13 14.73 8.92
N MET A 35 6.60 15.91 9.30
CA MET A 35 6.52 17.11 8.46
C MET A 35 7.34 16.97 7.17
N ASN A 36 8.50 16.32 7.19
CA ASN A 36 9.29 16.04 5.98
C ASN A 36 8.50 15.14 5.01
N TYR A 37 7.78 14.13 5.52
CA TYR A 37 6.92 13.28 4.68
C TYR A 37 5.68 14.00 4.17
N ILE A 38 5.14 14.95 4.92
CA ILE A 38 4.05 15.82 4.45
C ILE A 38 4.52 16.69 3.29
N ASP A 39 5.72 17.26 3.36
CA ASP A 39 6.29 18.03 2.26
C ASP A 39 6.52 17.17 1.01
N PHE A 40 7.04 15.98 1.19
CA PHE A 40 7.20 15.00 0.11
C PHE A 40 5.84 14.61 -0.51
N ALA A 41 4.85 14.30 0.32
CA ALA A 41 3.50 13.97 -0.12
C ALA A 41 2.88 15.11 -0.93
N ALA A 42 2.97 16.34 -0.44
CA ALA A 42 2.47 17.54 -1.13
C ALA A 42 3.15 17.75 -2.48
N LYS A 43 4.49 17.63 -2.52
CA LYS A 43 5.30 17.77 -3.74
C LYS A 43 4.89 16.77 -4.83
N HIS A 44 4.55 15.56 -4.45
CA HIS A 44 4.30 14.44 -5.37
C HIS A 44 2.82 14.06 -5.51
N GLY A 45 1.90 14.87 -5.00
CA GLY A 45 0.45 14.69 -5.17
C GLY A 45 -0.15 13.53 -4.37
N PHE A 46 0.51 13.09 -3.30
CA PHE A 46 -0.08 12.16 -2.35
C PHE A 46 -1.08 12.88 -1.44
N SER A 47 -2.19 12.23 -1.15
CA SER A 47 -3.28 12.83 -0.36
C SER A 47 -3.10 12.66 1.14
N GLY A 48 -2.21 11.79 1.59
CA GLY A 48 -2.03 11.51 3.00
C GLY A 48 -0.69 10.88 3.36
N VAL A 49 -0.36 10.95 4.64
CA VAL A 49 0.81 10.34 5.27
C VAL A 49 0.34 9.51 6.46
N LEU A 50 0.68 8.23 6.47
CA LEU A 50 0.42 7.32 7.58
C LEU A 50 1.60 7.32 8.55
N VAL A 51 1.32 7.39 9.85
CA VAL A 51 2.34 7.36 10.90
C VAL A 51 2.02 6.28 11.94
N GLU A 52 2.87 5.26 12.04
CA GLU A 52 2.88 4.29 13.13
C GLU A 52 3.80 4.77 14.27
N GLY A 53 3.56 4.33 15.49
CA GLY A 53 4.41 4.72 16.64
C GLY A 53 4.15 6.13 17.19
N TRP A 54 3.06 6.79 16.80
CA TRP A 54 2.74 8.15 17.22
C TRP A 54 2.22 8.25 18.66
N ASN A 55 1.60 7.18 19.16
CA ASN A 55 0.82 7.15 20.39
C ASN A 55 1.46 6.24 21.46
N TYR A 56 1.09 6.44 22.72
CA TYR A 56 1.53 5.55 23.80
C TYR A 56 1.04 4.11 23.60
N GLY A 57 1.89 3.15 23.99
CA GLY A 57 1.61 1.72 23.98
C GLY A 57 2.66 0.87 23.25
N TRP A 58 3.59 1.50 22.55
CA TRP A 58 4.65 0.80 21.81
C TRP A 58 5.87 0.43 22.66
N ASP A 59 5.84 0.77 23.94
CA ASP A 59 6.97 0.52 24.83
C ASP A 59 7.13 -0.96 25.13
N GLY A 60 8.35 -1.47 25.05
CA GLY A 60 8.66 -2.86 25.35
C GLY A 60 8.08 -3.87 24.38
N ASP A 61 7.47 -4.94 24.88
CA ASP A 61 6.82 -5.96 24.04
C ASP A 61 5.37 -5.55 23.70
N TRP A 62 5.23 -4.55 22.84
CA TRP A 62 3.97 -3.97 22.43
C TRP A 62 3.01 -5.00 21.79
N SER A 63 3.54 -5.99 21.08
CA SER A 63 2.73 -7.02 20.43
C SER A 63 2.00 -7.93 21.41
N ALA A 64 2.56 -8.11 22.63
CA ALA A 64 1.94 -8.85 23.71
C ALA A 64 1.11 -7.96 24.67
N ASN A 65 1.35 -6.66 24.68
CA ASN A 65 0.80 -5.70 25.65
C ASN A 65 -0.25 -4.75 25.06
N GLY A 66 -1.10 -5.22 24.18
CA GLY A 66 -2.12 -4.42 23.50
C GLY A 66 -3.03 -3.60 24.41
N ASP A 67 -3.25 -4.04 25.65
CA ASP A 67 -4.04 -3.32 26.66
C ASP A 67 -3.43 -1.98 27.10
N GLN A 68 -2.15 -1.73 26.79
CA GLN A 68 -1.45 -0.50 27.13
C GLN A 68 -1.59 0.59 26.05
N PHE A 69 -2.12 0.27 24.87
CA PHE A 69 -2.32 1.28 23.83
C PHE A 69 -3.35 2.33 24.22
N SER A 70 -2.94 3.59 24.04
CA SER A 70 -3.83 4.74 24.09
C SER A 70 -4.04 5.31 22.71
N PHE A 71 -5.27 5.33 22.22
CA PHE A 71 -5.62 5.85 20.90
C PHE A 71 -5.95 7.36 20.90
N THR A 72 -5.64 8.03 22.02
CA THR A 72 -5.91 9.47 22.20
C THR A 72 -4.70 10.25 22.69
N LYS A 73 -3.61 9.57 23.07
CA LYS A 73 -2.45 10.20 23.67
C LYS A 73 -1.19 9.99 22.82
N ALA A 74 -0.72 11.06 22.20
CA ALA A 74 0.54 11.06 21.45
C ALA A 74 1.76 11.03 22.38
N TYR A 75 2.89 10.50 21.90
CA TYR A 75 4.18 10.69 22.54
C TYR A 75 4.58 12.18 22.55
N PRO A 76 5.39 12.64 23.52
CA PRO A 76 5.74 14.06 23.66
C PRO A 76 6.47 14.69 22.46
N ASP A 77 7.15 13.90 21.66
CA ASP A 77 7.85 14.30 20.44
C ASP A 77 6.99 14.25 19.17
N PHE A 78 5.71 13.88 19.31
CA PHE A 78 4.72 13.86 18.24
C PHE A 78 3.60 14.89 18.54
N ASP A 79 3.76 16.09 18.00
CA ASP A 79 2.78 17.18 18.14
C ASP A 79 1.65 17.03 17.10
N LEU A 80 0.58 16.34 17.50
CA LEU A 80 -0.55 16.02 16.63
C LEU A 80 -1.23 17.28 16.05
N GLU A 81 -1.38 18.34 16.84
CA GLU A 81 -2.00 19.59 16.40
C GLU A 81 -1.15 20.31 15.37
N LYS A 82 0.14 20.44 15.63
CA LYS A 82 1.10 21.05 14.70
C LYS A 82 1.17 20.29 13.39
N ILE A 83 1.28 18.96 13.45
CA ILE A 83 1.39 18.07 12.27
C ILE A 83 0.13 18.19 11.41
N THR A 84 -1.05 18.08 12.00
CA THR A 84 -2.31 18.09 11.23
C THR A 84 -2.62 19.46 10.64
N SER A 85 -2.30 20.55 11.37
CA SER A 85 -2.41 21.92 10.86
C SER A 85 -1.45 22.15 9.69
N TYR A 86 -0.21 21.66 9.81
CA TYR A 86 0.79 21.72 8.74
C TYR A 86 0.34 20.95 7.51
N ALA A 87 -0.09 19.71 7.68
CA ALA A 87 -0.59 18.86 6.60
C ALA A 87 -1.75 19.55 5.85
N ALA A 88 -2.72 20.10 6.59
CA ALA A 88 -3.85 20.82 6.01
C ALA A 88 -3.40 22.04 5.18
N SER A 89 -2.38 22.78 5.64
CA SER A 89 -1.82 23.92 4.90
C SER A 89 -1.17 23.52 3.58
N LYS A 90 -0.77 22.24 3.44
CA LYS A 90 -0.16 21.67 2.24
C LYS A 90 -1.15 20.89 1.37
N GLY A 91 -2.42 20.82 1.74
CA GLY A 91 -3.42 20.01 1.05
C GLY A 91 -3.27 18.49 1.27
N VAL A 92 -2.52 18.09 2.29
CA VAL A 92 -2.26 16.70 2.69
C VAL A 92 -2.98 16.41 4.01
N ARG A 93 -3.23 15.17 4.32
CA ARG A 93 -3.81 14.73 5.60
C ARG A 93 -2.92 13.72 6.30
N LEU A 94 -2.92 13.75 7.62
CA LEU A 94 -2.44 12.63 8.40
C LEU A 94 -3.45 11.49 8.28
N ILE A 95 -2.96 10.27 8.12
CA ILE A 95 -3.75 9.04 8.25
C ILE A 95 -3.48 8.48 9.63
N GLY A 96 -4.52 8.21 10.37
CA GLY A 96 -4.42 7.63 11.71
C GLY A 96 -3.92 6.18 11.65
N HIS A 97 -3.25 5.76 12.70
CA HIS A 97 -2.85 4.37 12.89
C HIS A 97 -3.24 3.92 14.30
N ASN A 98 -3.99 2.83 14.39
CA ASN A 98 -4.43 2.22 15.63
C ASN A 98 -4.01 0.75 15.64
N GLU A 99 -2.74 0.48 16.04
CA GLU A 99 -2.33 -0.87 16.39
C GLU A 99 -2.92 -1.24 17.74
N THR A 100 -3.56 -2.39 17.82
CA THR A 100 -4.26 -2.84 19.03
C THR A 100 -3.52 -3.95 19.77
N GLY A 101 -2.49 -4.56 19.17
CA GLY A 101 -1.87 -5.78 19.69
C GLY A 101 -2.87 -6.92 19.90
N GLY A 102 -4.05 -6.86 19.25
CA GLY A 102 -5.16 -7.80 19.44
C GLY A 102 -6.04 -7.52 20.66
N ALA A 103 -5.80 -6.45 21.44
CA ALA A 103 -6.63 -6.08 22.60
C ALA A 103 -7.94 -5.39 22.15
N ALA A 104 -8.87 -6.17 21.65
CA ALA A 104 -10.14 -5.68 21.10
C ALA A 104 -10.97 -4.91 22.12
N GLN A 105 -11.04 -5.36 23.37
CA GLN A 105 -11.79 -4.69 24.43
C GLN A 105 -11.21 -3.33 24.78
N ASN A 106 -9.87 -3.20 24.87
CA ASN A 106 -9.20 -1.93 25.10
C ASN A 106 -9.51 -0.94 23.95
N TYR A 107 -9.46 -1.43 22.70
CA TYR A 107 -9.77 -0.59 21.54
C TYR A 107 -11.25 -0.17 21.54
N GLU A 108 -12.17 -1.09 21.79
CA GLU A 108 -13.61 -0.79 21.85
C GLU A 108 -13.97 0.23 22.92
N ALA A 109 -13.28 0.21 24.06
CA ALA A 109 -13.51 1.18 25.13
C ALA A 109 -13.08 2.61 24.74
N GLN A 110 -12.20 2.75 23.74
CA GLN A 110 -11.66 4.02 23.28
C GLN A 110 -12.19 4.47 21.92
N LEU A 111 -12.99 3.67 21.19
CA LEU A 111 -13.39 3.95 19.80
C LEU A 111 -13.97 5.36 19.60
N ASP A 112 -14.96 5.73 20.41
CA ASP A 112 -15.62 7.02 20.26
C ASP A 112 -14.65 8.18 20.54
N SER A 113 -13.81 8.08 21.57
CA SER A 113 -12.82 9.12 21.90
C SER A 113 -11.70 9.20 20.87
N ALA A 114 -11.23 8.07 20.35
CA ALA A 114 -10.21 8.01 19.30
C ALA A 114 -10.71 8.64 18.00
N PHE A 115 -11.90 8.26 17.54
CA PHE A 115 -12.46 8.81 16.31
C PHE A 115 -12.92 10.26 16.45
N ALA A 116 -13.38 10.68 17.62
CA ALA A 116 -13.65 12.10 17.90
C ALA A 116 -12.37 12.94 17.84
N LEU A 117 -11.25 12.42 18.38
CA LEU A 117 -9.94 13.06 18.26
C LEU A 117 -9.52 13.21 16.80
N TYR A 118 -9.64 12.13 16.02
CA TYR A 118 -9.31 12.18 14.61
C TYR A 118 -10.18 13.16 13.83
N GLN A 119 -11.49 13.15 14.05
CA GLN A 119 -12.40 14.10 13.42
C GLN A 119 -12.03 15.56 13.79
N LYS A 120 -11.70 15.83 15.05
CA LYS A 120 -11.25 17.16 15.52
C LYS A 120 -10.04 17.66 14.72
N TYR A 121 -9.09 16.79 14.42
CA TYR A 121 -7.86 17.13 13.71
C TYR A 121 -7.94 16.91 12.17
N GLY A 122 -9.12 16.66 11.62
CA GLY A 122 -9.33 16.49 10.18
C GLY A 122 -8.74 15.22 9.60
N ILE A 123 -8.41 14.23 10.44
CA ILE A 123 -8.00 12.89 10.04
C ILE A 123 -9.25 12.12 9.63
N ASN A 124 -9.29 11.65 8.38
CA ASN A 124 -10.48 11.00 7.82
C ASN A 124 -10.23 9.59 7.29
N ALA A 125 -9.06 9.04 7.55
CA ALA A 125 -8.72 7.64 7.26
C ALA A 125 -7.85 7.09 8.39
N VAL A 126 -8.03 5.82 8.70
CA VAL A 126 -7.33 5.10 9.79
C VAL A 126 -6.96 3.72 9.31
N LYS A 127 -5.68 3.34 9.48
CA LYS A 127 -5.24 1.95 9.45
C LYS A 127 -5.41 1.35 10.83
N THR A 128 -6.07 0.20 10.93
CA THR A 128 -6.24 -0.56 12.19
C THR A 128 -5.41 -1.84 12.11
N GLY A 129 -4.66 -2.17 13.17
CA GLY A 129 -3.82 -3.37 13.25
C GLY A 129 -4.17 -4.27 14.44
N TYR A 130 -3.93 -5.57 14.30
CA TYR A 130 -4.24 -6.61 15.29
C TYR A 130 -3.18 -7.71 15.21
N VAL A 131 -1.92 -7.35 15.37
CA VAL A 131 -0.77 -8.24 15.12
C VAL A 131 -0.81 -9.57 15.89
N ASN A 132 -1.46 -9.64 17.04
CA ASN A 132 -1.57 -10.86 17.80
C ASN A 132 -2.48 -11.89 17.10
N PRO A 133 -2.16 -13.18 17.10
CA PRO A 133 -2.99 -14.21 16.48
C PRO A 133 -4.38 -14.39 17.15
N LEU A 134 -4.54 -13.89 18.37
CA LEU A 134 -5.80 -13.95 19.13
C LEU A 134 -6.24 -12.55 19.58
N LEU A 135 -7.52 -12.26 19.43
CA LEU A 135 -8.15 -11.11 20.07
C LEU A 135 -8.33 -11.38 21.56
N ASP A 136 -7.97 -10.40 22.41
CA ASP A 136 -8.03 -10.50 23.88
C ASP A 136 -7.43 -11.79 24.43
N HIS A 137 -6.35 -12.28 23.78
CA HIS A 137 -5.60 -13.51 24.10
C HIS A 137 -6.42 -14.81 24.08
N LYS A 138 -7.62 -14.84 23.53
CA LYS A 138 -8.50 -16.00 23.58
C LYS A 138 -9.36 -16.25 22.34
N GLU A 139 -9.70 -15.22 21.60
CA GLU A 139 -10.65 -15.31 20.49
C GLU A 139 -9.95 -15.29 19.13
N LEU A 140 -10.30 -16.19 18.22
CA LEU A 140 -9.81 -16.12 16.85
C LEU A 140 -10.39 -14.90 16.13
N HIS A 141 -9.62 -14.27 15.26
CA HIS A 141 -10.09 -13.14 14.43
C HIS A 141 -11.35 -13.50 13.63
N GLY A 142 -11.41 -14.70 13.04
CA GLY A 142 -12.56 -15.19 12.29
C GLY A 142 -13.73 -15.72 13.15
N SER A 143 -13.65 -15.65 14.48
CA SER A 143 -14.77 -16.03 15.36
C SER A 143 -15.92 -15.03 15.28
N GLN A 144 -17.09 -15.41 15.81
CA GLN A 144 -18.22 -14.48 15.93
C GLN A 144 -17.89 -13.25 16.77
N TYR A 145 -16.99 -13.39 17.73
CA TYR A 145 -16.48 -12.27 18.51
C TYR A 145 -15.71 -11.29 17.59
N GLY A 146 -14.74 -11.80 16.84
CA GLY A 146 -13.94 -10.99 15.92
C GLY A 146 -14.80 -10.33 14.84
N VAL A 147 -15.71 -11.05 14.21
CA VAL A 147 -16.64 -10.49 13.21
C VAL A 147 -17.44 -9.31 13.77
N ARG A 148 -17.95 -9.44 15.01
CA ARG A 148 -18.69 -8.35 15.68
C ARG A 148 -17.79 -7.16 15.99
N HIS A 149 -16.57 -7.43 16.45
CA HIS A 149 -15.58 -6.40 16.76
C HIS A 149 -15.25 -5.56 15.52
N TYR A 150 -14.80 -6.21 14.43
CA TYR A 150 -14.46 -5.51 13.19
C TYR A 150 -15.62 -4.69 12.64
N ARG A 151 -16.82 -5.24 12.67
CA ARG A 151 -18.03 -4.54 12.27
C ARG A 151 -18.30 -3.32 13.15
N LYS A 152 -18.16 -3.44 14.46
CA LYS A 152 -18.34 -2.32 15.41
C LYS A 152 -17.37 -1.19 15.13
N VAL A 153 -16.10 -1.49 14.84
CA VAL A 153 -15.08 -0.50 14.46
C VAL A 153 -15.51 0.26 13.21
N ILE A 154 -15.92 -0.45 12.16
CA ILE A 154 -16.35 0.15 10.89
C ILE A 154 -17.59 1.04 11.07
N GLU A 155 -18.60 0.55 11.80
CA GLU A 155 -19.83 1.29 12.08
C GLU A 155 -19.57 2.52 12.93
N THR A 156 -18.67 2.43 13.92
CA THR A 156 -18.30 3.58 14.75
C THR A 156 -17.53 4.61 13.91
N ALA A 157 -16.55 4.19 13.13
CA ALA A 157 -15.80 5.08 12.25
C ALA A 157 -16.71 5.84 11.26
N ALA A 158 -17.75 5.17 10.74
CA ALA A 158 -18.72 5.80 9.84
C ALA A 158 -19.46 6.99 10.49
N LYS A 159 -19.76 6.92 11.79
CA LYS A 159 -20.39 8.04 12.54
C LYS A 159 -19.52 9.29 12.57
N TYR A 160 -18.19 9.12 12.50
CA TYR A 160 -17.20 10.20 12.51
C TYR A 160 -16.70 10.56 11.11
N ASN A 161 -17.29 10.00 10.04
CA ASN A 161 -16.85 10.15 8.65
C ASN A 161 -15.39 9.72 8.42
N ILE A 162 -14.97 8.63 9.04
CA ILE A 162 -13.62 8.06 8.96
C ILE A 162 -13.63 6.81 8.09
N MET A 163 -12.72 6.77 7.14
CA MET A 163 -12.43 5.61 6.30
C MET A 163 -11.52 4.62 7.05
N ILE A 164 -11.70 3.34 6.81
CA ILE A 164 -10.93 2.27 7.44
C ILE A 164 -10.11 1.50 6.40
N ASP A 165 -8.84 1.32 6.71
CA ASP A 165 -7.95 0.29 6.19
C ASP A 165 -7.73 -0.72 7.32
N ASN A 166 -8.19 -1.95 7.13
CA ASN A 166 -8.24 -2.95 8.20
C ASN A 166 -7.18 -4.04 7.97
N HIS A 167 -6.19 -4.11 8.86
CA HIS A 167 -5.17 -5.17 8.86
C HIS A 167 -5.58 -6.35 9.76
N GLU A 168 -5.00 -7.54 9.54
CA GLU A 168 -5.36 -8.82 10.14
C GLU A 168 -6.89 -9.06 10.15
N PRO A 169 -7.60 -8.76 9.06
CA PRO A 169 -9.06 -8.75 9.05
C PRO A 169 -9.64 -10.16 9.03
N VAL A 170 -10.94 -10.22 9.30
CA VAL A 170 -11.73 -11.39 8.91
C VAL A 170 -11.82 -11.47 7.38
N MET A 171 -12.11 -12.67 6.86
CA MET A 171 -12.32 -12.86 5.43
C MET A 171 -13.35 -11.85 4.89
N PRO A 172 -13.06 -11.15 3.78
CA PRO A 172 -13.98 -10.19 3.20
C PRO A 172 -15.30 -10.83 2.76
N THR A 173 -16.40 -10.20 3.13
CA THR A 173 -17.78 -10.69 2.86
C THR A 173 -18.61 -9.71 2.03
N GLY A 174 -17.99 -8.67 1.46
CA GLY A 174 -18.68 -7.61 0.75
C GLY A 174 -19.23 -6.51 1.67
N LEU A 175 -18.78 -6.44 2.92
CA LEU A 175 -19.24 -5.47 3.92
C LEU A 175 -19.03 -4.02 3.46
N GLN A 176 -18.03 -3.75 2.63
CA GLN A 176 -17.76 -2.44 2.02
C GLN A 176 -18.93 -1.93 1.12
N ARG A 177 -19.82 -2.79 0.70
CA ARG A 177 -21.03 -2.38 -0.04
C ARG A 177 -22.11 -1.81 0.87
N THR A 178 -22.12 -2.23 2.14
CA THR A 178 -23.02 -1.69 3.17
C THR A 178 -22.38 -0.49 3.89
N TYR A 179 -21.08 -0.59 4.15
CA TYR A 179 -20.28 0.43 4.84
C TYR A 179 -19.13 0.87 3.91
N PRO A 180 -19.37 1.85 3.01
CA PRO A 180 -18.40 2.28 2.02
C PRO A 180 -17.18 2.99 2.62
N ASN A 181 -17.19 3.31 3.91
CA ASN A 181 -16.02 3.77 4.65
C ASN A 181 -14.99 2.66 4.90
N LEU A 182 -15.33 1.39 4.74
CA LEU A 182 -14.36 0.30 4.65
C LEU A 182 -13.71 0.35 3.27
N MET A 183 -12.57 1.02 3.16
CA MET A 183 -11.90 1.30 1.88
C MET A 183 -11.12 0.10 1.38
N THR A 184 -10.33 -0.49 2.25
CA THR A 184 -9.44 -1.60 1.92
C THR A 184 -9.17 -2.46 3.15
N GLN A 185 -8.66 -3.65 2.94
CA GLN A 185 -8.25 -4.57 4.00
C GLN A 185 -7.00 -5.33 3.53
N GLU A 186 -6.10 -5.65 4.47
CA GLU A 186 -5.01 -6.56 4.16
C GLU A 186 -5.57 -7.95 3.81
N GLY A 187 -5.75 -8.84 4.76
CA GLY A 187 -6.26 -10.19 4.56
C GLY A 187 -5.48 -11.02 3.54
N VAL A 188 -4.20 -10.72 3.38
CA VAL A 188 -3.27 -11.33 2.45
C VAL A 188 -1.87 -11.27 3.07
N ARG A 189 -0.96 -12.13 2.65
CA ARG A 189 0.44 -11.93 2.96
C ARG A 189 0.95 -10.74 2.12
N GLY A 190 0.98 -9.55 2.75
CA GLY A 190 1.37 -8.28 2.13
C GLY A 190 2.87 -8.14 1.93
N GLN A 191 3.29 -7.00 1.39
CA GLN A 191 4.72 -6.72 1.17
C GLN A 191 5.50 -6.54 2.47
N GLU A 192 4.84 -6.31 3.59
CA GLU A 192 5.46 -6.27 4.92
C GLU A 192 6.31 -7.51 5.20
N TYR A 193 5.87 -8.68 4.78
CA TYR A 193 6.64 -9.92 4.92
C TYR A 193 7.98 -9.92 4.19
N ASP A 194 8.15 -9.05 3.21
CA ASP A 194 9.43 -8.89 2.49
C ASP A 194 10.47 -8.11 3.30
N ALA A 195 10.11 -7.59 4.47
CA ALA A 195 11.02 -6.90 5.37
C ALA A 195 11.54 -7.78 6.52
N TRP A 196 10.75 -8.75 7.00
CA TRP A 196 11.08 -9.44 8.25
C TRP A 196 10.89 -10.97 8.23
N SER A 197 10.20 -11.52 7.25
CA SER A 197 9.88 -12.94 7.26
C SER A 197 11.11 -13.83 7.06
N ALA A 198 11.30 -14.81 7.93
CA ALA A 198 12.46 -15.69 7.92
C ALA A 198 12.58 -16.61 6.70
N ASP A 199 11.50 -16.74 5.91
CA ASP A 199 11.46 -17.54 4.68
C ASP A 199 11.95 -16.78 3.43
N GLY A 200 12.41 -15.53 3.59
CA GLY A 200 12.94 -14.70 2.50
C GLY A 200 11.94 -13.75 1.84
N GLY A 201 10.68 -13.72 2.31
CA GLY A 201 9.62 -12.85 1.78
C GLY A 201 8.67 -13.57 0.81
N ASN A 202 7.87 -12.80 0.09
CA ASN A 202 6.89 -13.32 -0.85
C ASN A 202 7.55 -13.84 -2.14
N PRO A 203 7.34 -15.10 -2.54
CA PRO A 203 7.91 -15.61 -3.77
C PRO A 203 7.26 -14.94 -5.00
N PRO A 204 7.93 -14.92 -6.17
CA PRO A 204 7.45 -14.22 -7.37
C PRO A 204 6.04 -14.60 -7.82
N GLU A 205 5.63 -15.87 -7.62
CA GLU A 205 4.32 -16.41 -7.97
C GLU A 205 3.20 -15.93 -7.03
N HIS A 206 3.51 -15.41 -5.87
CA HIS A 206 2.51 -14.90 -4.93
C HIS A 206 1.68 -13.79 -5.55
N THR A 207 2.32 -12.79 -6.15
CA THR A 207 1.63 -11.64 -6.76
C THR A 207 0.93 -11.97 -8.07
N THR A 208 1.25 -13.11 -8.70
CA THR A 208 0.50 -13.64 -9.86
C THR A 208 -0.64 -14.59 -9.44
N THR A 209 -0.76 -14.91 -8.17
CA THR A 209 -1.83 -15.75 -7.59
C THR A 209 -2.93 -14.93 -6.91
N ILE A 210 -2.54 -13.96 -6.08
CA ILE A 210 -3.49 -13.23 -5.22
C ILE A 210 -4.53 -12.39 -5.97
N PRO A 211 -4.33 -11.87 -7.20
CA PRO A 211 -5.39 -11.21 -7.97
C PRO A 211 -6.59 -12.11 -8.26
N PHE A 212 -6.36 -13.42 -8.38
CA PHE A 212 -7.38 -14.43 -8.72
C PHE A 212 -7.94 -15.15 -7.49
N THR A 213 -7.43 -14.88 -6.32
CA THR A 213 -7.88 -15.49 -5.06
C THR A 213 -8.37 -14.40 -4.12
N ARG A 214 -7.50 -13.86 -3.25
CA ARG A 214 -7.86 -12.79 -2.31
C ARG A 214 -8.45 -11.54 -3.01
N GLY A 215 -7.90 -11.15 -4.14
CA GLY A 215 -8.31 -9.96 -4.91
C GLY A 215 -9.76 -10.02 -5.42
N LEU A 216 -10.33 -11.21 -5.61
CA LEU A 216 -11.75 -11.38 -6.01
C LEU A 216 -12.73 -11.00 -4.90
N ALA A 217 -12.28 -11.02 -3.64
CA ALA A 217 -13.12 -10.66 -2.49
C ALA A 217 -13.22 -9.14 -2.25
N GLY A 218 -12.44 -8.34 -2.96
CA GLY A 218 -12.47 -6.88 -2.89
C GLY A 218 -11.08 -6.23 -2.74
N PRO A 219 -11.03 -4.93 -2.46
CA PRO A 219 -9.81 -4.17 -2.30
C PRO A 219 -8.83 -4.81 -1.30
N MET A 220 -7.53 -4.67 -1.59
CA MET A 220 -6.48 -5.34 -0.84
C MET A 220 -5.34 -4.36 -0.55
N ASP A 221 -5.03 -4.14 0.73
CA ASP A 221 -3.85 -3.37 1.11
C ASP A 221 -2.62 -4.27 1.13
N PHE A 222 -1.89 -4.27 0.01
CA PHE A 222 -0.66 -5.03 -0.17
C PHE A 222 0.60 -4.20 0.10
N THR A 223 0.49 -2.88 0.00
CA THR A 223 1.59 -1.91 0.17
C THR A 223 2.76 -2.07 -0.83
N PRO A 224 2.52 -2.10 -2.15
CA PRO A 224 3.59 -2.21 -3.13
C PRO A 224 4.39 -0.91 -3.28
N GLY A 225 5.42 -0.94 -4.13
CA GLY A 225 6.17 0.24 -4.53
C GLY A 225 7.50 0.42 -3.81
N THR A 226 8.08 -0.63 -3.27
CA THR A 226 9.44 -0.61 -2.73
C THR A 226 10.45 -0.46 -3.86
N PHE A 227 11.38 0.48 -3.74
CA PHE A 227 12.42 0.79 -4.72
C PHE A 227 13.81 0.34 -4.28
N ASN A 228 14.04 0.24 -2.97
CA ASN A 228 15.30 -0.27 -2.43
C ASN A 228 15.09 -1.62 -1.75
N PHE A 229 15.64 -2.67 -2.32
CA PHE A 229 15.50 -4.04 -1.84
C PHE A 229 16.61 -4.45 -0.86
N ASN A 230 17.56 -3.56 -0.57
CA ASN A 230 18.60 -3.85 0.39
C ASN A 230 18.04 -3.82 1.82
N ASN A 231 18.13 -4.95 2.52
CA ASN A 231 17.65 -5.10 3.88
C ASN A 231 18.83 -5.34 4.84
N PRO A 232 19.30 -4.32 5.56
CA PRO A 232 20.46 -4.46 6.44
C PRO A 232 20.18 -5.18 7.76
N VAL A 233 18.91 -5.41 8.09
CA VAL A 233 18.47 -6.10 9.31
C VAL A 233 18.26 -7.59 9.05
N HIS A 234 17.60 -7.91 7.93
CA HIS A 234 17.33 -9.27 7.49
C HIS A 234 17.84 -9.46 6.05
N PRO A 235 19.18 -9.63 5.84
CA PRO A 235 19.77 -9.60 4.50
C PRO A 235 19.26 -10.68 3.52
N GLN A 236 18.59 -11.70 4.03
CA GLN A 236 18.00 -12.78 3.22
C GLN A 236 16.53 -12.51 2.85
N THR A 237 15.95 -11.41 3.37
CA THR A 237 14.53 -11.09 3.21
C THR A 237 14.39 -9.78 2.45
N HIS A 238 13.77 -9.84 1.27
CA HIS A 238 13.56 -8.67 0.41
C HIS A 238 12.43 -8.96 -0.59
N PRO A 239 11.86 -7.93 -1.25
CA PRO A 239 10.92 -8.12 -2.34
C PRO A 239 11.53 -9.01 -3.44
N GLN A 240 10.93 -10.16 -3.72
CA GLN A 240 11.38 -11.07 -4.78
C GLN A 240 10.76 -10.67 -6.12
N THR A 241 11.01 -9.44 -6.53
CA THR A 241 10.50 -8.83 -7.76
C THR A 241 11.60 -8.01 -8.43
N THR A 242 11.38 -7.62 -9.69
CA THR A 242 12.10 -6.48 -10.27
C THR A 242 11.45 -5.16 -9.87
N LEU A 243 12.16 -4.03 -10.08
CA LEU A 243 11.60 -2.70 -9.85
C LEU A 243 10.41 -2.41 -10.80
N ALA A 244 10.49 -2.83 -12.07
CA ALA A 244 9.39 -2.67 -13.02
C ALA A 244 8.13 -3.43 -12.56
N LYS A 245 8.29 -4.61 -11.96
CA LYS A 245 7.16 -5.33 -11.34
C LYS A 245 6.57 -4.57 -10.17
N GLN A 246 7.37 -3.93 -9.30
CA GLN A 246 6.87 -3.09 -8.21
C GLN A 246 5.96 -1.95 -8.71
N LEU A 247 6.32 -1.33 -9.84
CA LEU A 247 5.45 -0.33 -10.47
C LEU A 247 4.14 -0.95 -10.95
N ALA A 248 4.22 -2.09 -11.66
CA ALA A 248 3.06 -2.79 -12.21
C ALA A 248 2.05 -3.23 -11.12
N LEU A 249 2.54 -3.55 -9.93
CA LEU A 249 1.68 -3.97 -8.80
C LEU A 249 0.69 -2.88 -8.37
N ALA A 250 0.99 -1.60 -8.57
CA ALA A 250 0.06 -0.50 -8.30
C ALA A 250 -1.23 -0.58 -9.14
N VAL A 251 -1.17 -1.23 -10.31
CA VAL A 251 -2.33 -1.48 -11.18
C VAL A 251 -2.92 -2.86 -10.95
N VAL A 252 -2.07 -3.88 -10.80
CA VAL A 252 -2.50 -5.28 -10.68
C VAL A 252 -3.25 -5.51 -9.37
N LEU A 253 -2.73 -4.98 -8.25
CA LEU A 253 -3.31 -5.14 -6.93
C LEU A 253 -4.15 -3.92 -6.56
N TYR A 254 -5.47 -4.07 -6.67
CA TYR A 254 -6.39 -2.96 -6.48
C TYR A 254 -6.57 -2.61 -5.01
N SER A 255 -6.33 -1.34 -4.70
CA SER A 255 -6.76 -0.69 -3.46
C SER A 255 -7.16 0.77 -3.74
N PRO A 256 -8.33 1.25 -3.30
CA PRO A 256 -8.70 2.66 -3.42
C PRO A 256 -7.90 3.56 -2.45
N LEU A 257 -7.28 2.97 -1.44
CA LEU A 257 -6.32 3.60 -0.54
C LEU A 257 -4.96 2.90 -0.78
N GLN A 258 -4.31 3.27 -1.90
CA GLN A 258 -3.05 2.67 -2.32
C GLN A 258 -1.87 3.31 -1.59
N MET A 259 -1.07 2.51 -0.92
CA MET A 259 0.14 2.94 -0.24
C MET A 259 1.35 2.92 -1.17
N ALA A 260 2.28 3.87 -0.95
CA ALA A 260 3.64 3.83 -1.49
C ALA A 260 4.59 3.50 -0.33
N SER A 261 5.23 2.34 -0.38
CA SER A 261 5.83 1.70 0.79
C SER A 261 7.24 2.16 1.15
N ASP A 262 7.94 2.88 0.27
CA ASP A 262 9.37 3.14 0.48
C ASP A 262 9.67 4.51 1.09
N MET A 263 10.93 4.71 1.43
CA MET A 263 11.47 5.94 2.01
C MET A 263 11.67 7.03 0.95
N ILE A 264 11.61 8.29 1.36
CA ILE A 264 11.74 9.47 0.49
C ILE A 264 12.98 9.38 -0.40
N GLU A 265 14.12 9.08 0.19
CA GLU A 265 15.43 9.04 -0.51
C GLU A 265 15.51 7.97 -1.60
N ASN A 266 14.69 6.94 -1.53
CA ASN A 266 14.65 5.88 -2.55
C ASN A 266 13.78 6.26 -3.75
N TYR A 267 12.82 7.15 -3.55
CA TYR A 267 11.97 7.68 -4.61
C TYR A 267 12.55 8.91 -5.32
N GLU A 268 13.21 9.78 -4.54
CA GLU A 268 13.74 11.03 -5.10
C GLU A 268 14.80 10.76 -6.18
N ASN A 269 14.68 11.51 -7.27
CA ASN A 269 15.58 11.42 -8.44
C ASN A 269 15.54 10.07 -9.20
N ASN A 270 14.57 9.19 -8.90
CA ASN A 270 14.37 7.98 -9.67
C ASN A 270 13.24 8.21 -10.71
N PRO A 271 13.52 8.21 -12.01
CA PRO A 271 12.50 8.50 -13.03
C PRO A 271 11.36 7.47 -13.07
N ALA A 272 11.58 6.26 -12.57
CA ALA A 272 10.52 5.25 -12.45
C ALA A 272 9.42 5.66 -11.45
N PHE A 273 9.72 6.59 -10.53
CA PHE A 273 8.73 7.09 -9.56
C PHE A 273 7.59 7.87 -10.22
N ASP A 274 7.80 8.41 -11.42
CA ASP A 274 6.76 9.10 -12.19
C ASP A 274 5.54 8.20 -12.43
N PHE A 275 5.74 6.88 -12.58
CA PHE A 275 4.63 5.95 -12.71
C PHE A 275 3.77 5.93 -11.43
N ILE A 276 4.39 5.82 -10.26
CA ILE A 276 3.67 5.77 -8.96
C ILE A 276 2.89 7.08 -8.74
N THR A 277 3.50 8.22 -9.01
CA THR A 277 2.86 9.54 -8.81
C THR A 277 1.73 9.80 -9.79
N SER A 278 1.79 9.22 -10.99
CA SER A 278 0.78 9.37 -12.04
C SER A 278 -0.37 8.36 -11.92
N CYS A 279 -0.12 7.18 -11.36
CA CYS A 279 -1.11 6.10 -11.29
C CYS A 279 -2.29 6.47 -10.38
N PRO A 280 -3.54 6.51 -10.89
CA PRO A 280 -4.72 6.79 -10.07
C PRO A 280 -5.12 5.56 -9.23
N THR A 281 -6.06 5.76 -8.31
CA THR A 281 -6.62 4.71 -7.46
C THR A 281 -8.12 4.51 -7.68
N ASN A 282 -8.72 5.26 -8.60
CA ASN A 282 -10.14 5.21 -8.89
C ASN A 282 -10.38 4.88 -10.37
N TRP A 283 -10.98 3.73 -10.64
CA TRP A 283 -11.04 3.15 -11.97
C TRP A 283 -12.45 3.15 -12.53
N ALA A 284 -12.61 3.53 -13.81
CA ALA A 284 -13.87 3.47 -14.55
C ALA A 284 -14.09 2.07 -15.17
N LYS A 285 -13.03 1.43 -15.65
CA LYS A 285 -13.08 0.13 -16.33
C LYS A 285 -11.83 -0.68 -16.04
N THR A 286 -12.00 -1.99 -15.97
CA THR A 286 -10.89 -2.96 -15.86
C THR A 286 -11.03 -4.00 -16.97
N VAL A 287 -9.93 -4.30 -17.64
CA VAL A 287 -9.79 -5.35 -18.65
C VAL A 287 -8.63 -6.25 -18.26
N VAL A 288 -8.79 -7.54 -18.43
CA VAL A 288 -7.72 -8.54 -18.21
C VAL A 288 -7.46 -9.23 -19.56
N PRO A 289 -6.53 -8.70 -20.37
CA PRO A 289 -6.25 -9.25 -21.72
C PRO A 289 -5.78 -10.70 -21.68
N GLU A 290 -4.87 -11.02 -20.77
CA GLU A 290 -4.46 -12.40 -20.57
C GLU A 290 -3.97 -12.65 -19.15
N ALA A 291 -4.14 -13.88 -18.69
CA ALA A 291 -3.73 -14.29 -17.36
C ALA A 291 -3.68 -15.81 -17.22
N LYS A 292 -2.78 -16.27 -16.34
CA LYS A 292 -2.75 -17.65 -15.84
C LYS A 292 -2.33 -17.64 -14.38
N ILE A 293 -3.21 -18.13 -13.52
CA ILE A 293 -3.01 -18.11 -12.06
C ILE A 293 -1.65 -18.71 -11.70
N GLY A 294 -0.87 -18.00 -10.87
CA GLY A 294 0.47 -18.40 -10.42
C GLY A 294 1.56 -18.22 -11.46
N GLU A 295 1.23 -17.86 -12.68
CA GLU A 295 2.22 -17.69 -13.74
C GLU A 295 2.37 -16.23 -14.18
N TYR A 296 1.28 -15.60 -14.61
CA TYR A 296 1.30 -14.22 -15.10
C TYR A 296 -0.09 -13.58 -15.09
N VAL A 297 -0.10 -12.28 -15.14
CA VAL A 297 -1.33 -11.50 -15.33
C VAL A 297 -1.01 -10.15 -15.98
N THR A 298 -1.86 -9.74 -16.93
CA THR A 298 -1.90 -8.40 -17.49
C THR A 298 -3.27 -7.77 -17.21
N ILE A 299 -3.26 -6.63 -16.55
CA ILE A 299 -4.48 -5.87 -16.22
C ILE A 299 -4.34 -4.46 -16.78
N ALA A 300 -5.35 -4.02 -17.53
CA ALA A 300 -5.50 -2.66 -18.01
C ALA A 300 -6.68 -1.99 -17.31
N ARG A 301 -6.47 -0.79 -16.76
CA ARG A 301 -7.48 -0.03 -16.03
C ARG A 301 -7.61 1.37 -16.60
N LYS A 302 -8.84 1.78 -16.90
CA LYS A 302 -9.16 3.15 -17.33
C LYS A 302 -9.32 4.01 -16.09
N ASP A 303 -8.65 5.14 -16.06
CA ASP A 303 -8.86 6.18 -15.04
C ASP A 303 -10.33 6.65 -15.08
N ARG A 304 -10.92 6.92 -13.92
CA ARG A 304 -12.28 7.43 -13.81
C ARG A 304 -12.39 8.90 -14.21
N ASP A 305 -11.35 9.66 -13.98
CA ASP A 305 -11.37 11.11 -14.08
C ASP A 305 -10.70 11.62 -15.38
N SER A 306 -10.24 10.69 -16.23
CA SER A 306 -9.65 10.99 -17.54
C SER A 306 -9.93 9.87 -18.56
N GLU A 307 -9.45 10.07 -19.79
CA GLU A 307 -9.48 9.04 -20.84
C GLU A 307 -8.23 8.14 -20.86
N ASN A 308 -7.36 8.31 -19.86
CA ASN A 308 -6.08 7.59 -19.77
C ASN A 308 -6.26 6.16 -19.28
N TRP A 309 -5.34 5.30 -19.66
CA TRP A 309 -5.27 3.92 -19.20
C TRP A 309 -3.95 3.63 -18.52
N PHE A 310 -3.99 2.74 -17.56
CA PHE A 310 -2.83 2.26 -16.84
C PHE A 310 -2.80 0.74 -16.90
N ILE A 311 -1.65 0.18 -17.24
CA ILE A 311 -1.47 -1.26 -17.42
C ILE A 311 -0.38 -1.75 -16.49
N GLY A 312 -0.66 -2.84 -15.80
CA GLY A 312 0.32 -3.65 -15.10
C GLY A 312 0.36 -5.04 -15.70
N SER A 313 1.54 -5.48 -16.12
CA SER A 313 1.79 -6.83 -16.61
C SER A 313 2.92 -7.44 -15.79
N ILE A 314 2.71 -8.59 -15.19
CA ILE A 314 3.66 -9.24 -14.26
C ILE A 314 3.78 -10.72 -14.53
N THR A 315 4.97 -11.27 -14.26
CA THR A 315 5.27 -12.71 -14.36
C THR A 315 5.79 -13.26 -13.03
N ASN A 316 5.78 -14.59 -12.91
CA ASN A 316 6.39 -15.34 -11.80
C ASN A 316 7.93 -15.43 -11.96
N ALA A 317 8.58 -16.44 -11.39
CA ALA A 317 10.02 -16.64 -11.48
C ALA A 317 10.54 -16.92 -12.91
N SER A 318 9.65 -17.20 -13.86
CA SER A 318 10.01 -17.47 -15.26
C SER A 318 9.93 -16.21 -16.11
N PRO A 319 10.90 -15.94 -17.00
CA PRO A 319 10.80 -14.83 -17.95
C PRO A 319 9.64 -15.10 -18.93
N ARG A 320 9.08 -14.03 -19.50
CA ARG A 320 7.93 -14.13 -20.38
C ARG A 320 7.91 -13.04 -21.45
N GLU A 321 7.39 -13.41 -22.61
CA GLU A 321 7.01 -12.45 -23.65
C GLU A 321 5.48 -12.44 -23.76
N VAL A 322 4.90 -11.24 -23.71
CA VAL A 322 3.47 -11.00 -23.80
C VAL A 322 3.16 -10.11 -25.00
N ASN A 323 2.31 -10.57 -25.89
CA ASN A 323 1.79 -9.76 -26.98
C ASN A 323 0.45 -9.15 -26.56
N LEU A 324 0.47 -7.86 -26.21
CA LEU A 324 -0.66 -7.13 -25.66
C LEU A 324 -1.39 -6.33 -26.74
N PRO A 325 -2.55 -6.76 -27.23
CA PRO A 325 -3.39 -5.96 -28.12
C PRO A 325 -4.06 -4.85 -27.34
N LEU A 326 -4.01 -3.63 -27.87
CA LEU A 326 -4.63 -2.44 -27.27
C LEU A 326 -6.08 -2.21 -27.75
N SER A 327 -6.79 -3.26 -28.16
CA SER A 327 -8.14 -3.19 -28.71
C SER A 327 -9.21 -2.64 -27.74
N PHE A 328 -8.87 -2.47 -26.48
CA PHE A 328 -9.74 -1.83 -25.47
C PHE A 328 -9.71 -0.30 -25.54
N LEU A 329 -8.76 0.31 -26.28
CA LEU A 329 -8.69 1.75 -26.52
C LEU A 329 -9.79 2.19 -27.48
N ASP A 330 -10.13 3.48 -27.46
CA ASP A 330 -11.05 4.09 -28.43
C ASP A 330 -10.46 4.02 -29.85
N ALA A 331 -11.24 3.47 -30.77
CA ALA A 331 -10.81 3.25 -32.16
C ALA A 331 -10.52 4.56 -32.93
N ASN A 332 -11.10 5.67 -32.48
CA ASN A 332 -10.98 6.99 -33.14
C ASN A 332 -10.01 7.93 -32.41
N ALA A 333 -9.21 7.43 -31.51
CA ALA A 333 -8.27 8.22 -30.71
C ALA A 333 -6.83 7.76 -30.88
N SER A 334 -5.90 8.71 -30.76
CA SER A 334 -4.46 8.48 -30.60
C SER A 334 -4.05 8.63 -29.16
N TYR A 335 -3.01 7.90 -28.80
CA TYR A 335 -2.48 7.85 -27.46
C TYR A 335 -0.95 7.81 -27.50
N LYS A 336 -0.34 8.29 -26.42
CA LYS A 336 1.07 8.09 -26.14
C LYS A 336 1.21 7.08 -24.99
N ALA A 337 1.95 6.01 -25.22
CA ALA A 337 2.32 5.04 -24.21
C ALA A 337 3.68 5.40 -23.61
N HIS A 338 3.73 5.56 -22.28
CA HIS A 338 4.95 5.63 -21.51
C HIS A 338 5.16 4.26 -20.85
N ILE A 339 6.22 3.57 -21.24
CA ILE A 339 6.46 2.17 -20.90
C ILE A 339 7.63 2.08 -19.95
N PHE A 340 7.41 1.48 -18.79
CA PHE A 340 8.39 1.18 -17.74
C PHE A 340 8.56 -0.32 -17.69
N ALA A 341 9.54 -0.85 -18.39
CA ALA A 341 9.78 -2.28 -18.55
C ALA A 341 11.04 -2.72 -17.81
N ASP A 342 11.15 -4.03 -17.55
CA ASP A 342 12.40 -4.62 -17.11
C ASP A 342 13.53 -4.24 -18.08
N GLY A 343 14.63 -3.74 -17.52
CA GLY A 343 15.82 -3.40 -18.30
C GLY A 343 16.65 -4.62 -18.67
N GLU A 344 17.71 -4.39 -19.43
CA GLU A 344 18.64 -5.44 -19.83
C GLU A 344 19.23 -6.15 -18.62
N GLU A 345 19.30 -7.48 -18.66
CA GLU A 345 19.78 -8.36 -17.59
C GLU A 345 19.00 -8.26 -16.25
N ALA A 346 17.83 -7.62 -16.24
CA ALA A 346 17.01 -7.57 -15.04
C ALA A 346 16.65 -8.99 -14.55
N ASN A 347 16.70 -9.19 -13.23
CA ASN A 347 16.39 -10.46 -12.59
C ASN A 347 16.12 -10.22 -11.10
N TYR A 348 15.01 -10.74 -10.59
CA TYR A 348 14.61 -10.52 -9.19
C TYR A 348 15.63 -11.02 -8.16
N LYS A 349 16.49 -12.00 -8.49
CA LYS A 349 17.44 -12.59 -7.53
C LYS A 349 18.69 -11.75 -7.30
N ASN A 350 19.25 -11.21 -8.36
CA ASN A 350 20.60 -10.64 -8.32
C ASN A 350 20.75 -9.30 -9.05
N ASN A 351 19.76 -8.89 -9.85
CA ASN A 351 19.79 -7.63 -10.59
C ASN A 351 18.38 -7.03 -10.74
N PRO A 352 17.68 -6.65 -9.64
CA PRO A 352 16.27 -6.28 -9.69
C PRO A 352 15.99 -4.86 -10.19
N TYR A 353 16.99 -3.98 -10.24
CA TYR A 353 16.80 -2.54 -10.43
C TYR A 353 16.70 -2.02 -11.87
N PRO A 354 17.28 -2.67 -12.91
CA PRO A 354 17.23 -2.11 -14.24
C PRO A 354 15.80 -1.90 -14.75
N VAL A 355 15.47 -0.65 -15.10
CA VAL A 355 14.21 -0.27 -15.75
C VAL A 355 14.54 0.48 -17.02
N THR A 356 13.95 0.07 -18.13
CA THR A 356 13.98 0.80 -19.41
C THR A 356 12.69 1.61 -19.52
N ILE A 357 12.82 2.92 -19.74
CA ILE A 357 11.69 3.83 -19.93
C ILE A 357 11.67 4.27 -21.39
N THR A 358 10.57 3.99 -22.08
CA THR A 358 10.38 4.35 -23.49
C THR A 358 9.02 4.99 -23.71
N GLU A 359 8.90 5.72 -24.83
CA GLU A 359 7.64 6.30 -25.29
C GLU A 359 7.36 5.86 -26.72
N GLU A 360 6.10 5.57 -27.02
CA GLU A 360 5.65 5.29 -28.37
C GLU A 360 4.20 5.73 -28.61
N ASN A 361 3.91 6.10 -29.86
CA ASN A 361 2.53 6.45 -30.25
C ASN A 361 1.76 5.15 -30.51
N VAL A 362 0.57 5.05 -29.93
CA VAL A 362 -0.24 3.85 -30.01
C VAL A 362 -1.71 4.19 -30.29
N ASN A 363 -2.44 3.19 -30.76
CA ASN A 363 -3.90 3.25 -30.95
C ASN A 363 -4.52 1.86 -30.72
N SER A 364 -5.82 1.73 -30.96
CA SER A 364 -6.57 0.48 -30.74
C SER A 364 -6.12 -0.70 -31.63
N SER A 365 -5.38 -0.46 -32.71
CA SER A 365 -4.83 -1.53 -33.58
C SER A 365 -3.40 -1.94 -33.20
N THR A 366 -2.77 -1.24 -32.26
CA THR A 366 -1.41 -1.54 -31.80
C THR A 366 -1.37 -2.82 -30.98
N VAL A 367 -0.32 -3.62 -31.19
CA VAL A 367 0.03 -4.75 -30.35
C VAL A 367 1.42 -4.48 -29.77
N LEU A 368 1.50 -4.32 -28.44
CA LEU A 368 2.76 -4.15 -27.73
C LEU A 368 3.39 -5.51 -27.42
N THR A 369 4.68 -5.66 -27.66
CA THR A 369 5.44 -6.84 -27.24
C THR A 369 6.18 -6.53 -25.94
N LEU A 370 5.74 -7.11 -24.83
CA LEU A 370 6.29 -6.89 -23.48
C LEU A 370 7.24 -8.04 -23.15
N LYS A 371 8.52 -7.74 -22.94
CA LYS A 371 9.52 -8.74 -22.49
C LYS A 371 9.72 -8.57 -20.99
N GLN A 372 9.39 -9.59 -20.23
CA GLN A 372 9.48 -9.61 -18.78
C GLN A 372 10.62 -10.51 -18.32
N ALA A 373 11.44 -9.98 -17.43
CA ALA A 373 12.51 -10.71 -16.78
C ALA A 373 11.97 -11.76 -15.78
N PRO A 374 12.80 -12.69 -15.30
CA PRO A 374 12.42 -13.52 -14.17
C PRO A 374 11.99 -12.69 -12.96
N GLY A 375 10.80 -12.95 -12.41
CA GLY A 375 10.20 -12.16 -11.33
C GLY A 375 9.85 -10.72 -11.73
N GLY A 376 9.73 -10.48 -13.01
CA GLY A 376 9.64 -9.15 -13.61
C GLY A 376 8.25 -8.68 -13.98
N GLY A 377 8.22 -7.55 -14.66
CA GLY A 377 6.99 -6.94 -15.13
C GLY A 377 7.18 -5.71 -16.00
N THR A 378 6.06 -5.15 -16.39
CA THR A 378 5.99 -3.90 -17.17
C THR A 378 4.81 -3.07 -16.67
N ALA A 379 5.06 -1.80 -16.43
CA ALA A 379 4.03 -0.81 -16.12
C ALA A 379 3.91 0.18 -17.27
N ILE A 380 2.67 0.53 -17.66
CA ILE A 380 2.45 1.40 -18.82
C ILE A 380 1.39 2.46 -18.47
N MET A 381 1.68 3.72 -18.77
CA MET A 381 0.69 4.78 -18.82
C MET A 381 0.33 5.04 -20.26
N ILE A 382 -0.94 4.98 -20.62
CA ILE A 382 -1.46 5.31 -21.96
C ILE A 382 -2.25 6.59 -21.85
N ILE A 383 -1.69 7.67 -22.35
CA ILE A 383 -2.23 9.02 -22.24
C ILE A 383 -2.89 9.40 -23.57
N LYS A 384 -4.17 9.81 -23.52
CA LYS A 384 -4.89 10.27 -24.72
C LYS A 384 -4.33 11.61 -25.19
N GLU A 385 -4.07 11.71 -26.48
CA GLU A 385 -3.63 12.94 -27.16
C GLU A 385 -4.80 13.84 -27.57
#